data_ae10fa18b4ff6a0066076a96d2aa4c23
#
_entry.id   ae10fa18b4ff6a0066076a96d2aa4c23
#
_cell.length_a   1.000
_cell.length_b   1.000
_cell.length_c   1.000
_cell.angle_alpha   90.00
_cell.angle_beta   90.00
_cell.angle_gamma   90.00
#
_symmetry.space_group_name_H-M   'P 1'
#
loop_
_entity.id
_entity.type
_entity.pdbx_description
1 polymer ?
#
loop_
_entity_poly.entity_id
_entity_poly.type
_entity_poly.pdbx_seq_one_letter_code
_entity_poly.pdbx_strand_id
1 'polypeptide(L)'
;AMSEETVTRLRRTLAHVGKARLKDVPGLSSGRIPTLADAAALLAAMLKHLRSSGTIVSAYGLREGLLYERLSPAQRAADPLIVAARDEGRRSGRFPEHGDLLDRWIAPLFGDDRRADARLRIAACHLADVGWRANPDFRAERGMEIALHGNWVAIDARGRAMLAQALWPALGGAIDSPAPLAILAGEASLRRATQWGLAI
;
A
#
# COMPACT_ATOMS: atom_id res chain seq x y z
N ALA A 1 8.61 -7.17 -5.46
CA ALA A 1 8.87 -7.66 -6.84
C ALA A 1 9.53 -9.02 -6.79
N MET A 2 9.22 -9.91 -7.74
CA MET A 2 9.88 -11.21 -7.91
C MET A 2 10.70 -11.18 -9.20
N SER A 3 12.00 -11.55 -9.10
CA SER A 3 12.86 -11.68 -10.27
C SER A 3 12.57 -12.97 -11.04
N GLU A 4 13.06 -13.05 -12.30
CA GLU A 4 13.00 -14.29 -13.09
C GLU A 4 13.65 -15.47 -12.35
N GLU A 5 14.77 -15.23 -11.69
CA GLU A 5 15.47 -16.25 -10.90
C GLU A 5 14.61 -16.78 -9.74
N THR A 6 13.91 -15.87 -9.02
CA THR A 6 13.01 -16.24 -7.93
C THR A 6 11.86 -17.11 -8.43
N VAL A 7 11.24 -16.74 -9.57
CA VAL A 7 10.15 -17.51 -10.17
C VAL A 7 10.65 -18.87 -10.68
N THR A 8 11.83 -18.91 -11.29
CA THR A 8 12.44 -20.16 -11.76
C THR A 8 12.77 -21.09 -10.60
N ARG A 9 13.29 -20.57 -9.48
CA ARG A 9 13.53 -21.33 -8.26
C ARG A 9 12.23 -21.87 -7.68
N LEU A 10 11.19 -21.03 -7.59
CA LEU A 10 9.86 -21.46 -7.15
C LEU A 10 9.32 -22.60 -8.01
N ARG A 11 9.42 -22.51 -9.33
CA ARG A 11 9.01 -23.58 -10.26
C ARG A 11 9.72 -24.90 -9.95
N ARG A 12 11.04 -24.87 -9.73
CA ARG A 12 11.81 -26.06 -9.38
C ARG A 12 11.36 -26.66 -8.05
N THR A 13 11.16 -25.82 -7.03
CA THR A 13 10.68 -26.25 -5.73
C THR A 13 9.30 -26.91 -5.84
N LEU A 14 8.36 -26.29 -6.57
CA LEU A 14 7.01 -26.82 -6.78
C LEU A 14 6.99 -28.18 -7.50
N ALA A 15 7.97 -28.45 -8.37
CA ALA A 15 8.08 -29.74 -9.04
C ALA A 15 8.44 -30.89 -8.08
N HIS A 16 9.05 -30.60 -6.93
CA HIS A 16 9.52 -31.58 -5.94
C HIS A 16 8.68 -31.61 -4.66
N VAL A 17 7.86 -30.59 -4.42
CA VAL A 17 7.02 -30.53 -3.20
C VAL A 17 5.72 -31.25 -3.43
N GLY A 18 5.41 -32.24 -2.63
CA GLY A 18 4.13 -32.94 -2.67
C GLY A 18 2.95 -32.01 -2.40
N LYS A 19 1.84 -32.23 -3.10
CA LYS A 19 0.59 -31.45 -2.98
C LYS A 19 0.08 -31.34 -1.54
N ALA A 20 0.33 -32.34 -0.71
CA ALA A 20 -0.05 -32.34 0.70
C ALA A 20 0.63 -31.23 1.51
N ARG A 21 1.93 -30.98 1.30
CA ARG A 21 2.67 -29.92 1.98
C ARG A 21 2.26 -28.51 1.53
N LEU A 22 1.73 -28.37 0.32
CA LEU A 22 1.24 -27.07 -0.18
C LEU A 22 -0.05 -26.63 0.48
N LYS A 23 -0.83 -27.58 1.07
CA LYS A 23 -2.07 -27.25 1.79
C LYS A 23 -1.80 -26.50 3.10
N ASP A 24 -0.62 -26.68 3.67
CA ASP A 24 -0.23 -26.07 4.94
C ASP A 24 0.35 -24.66 4.76
N VAL A 25 0.48 -24.18 3.51
CA VAL A 25 1.00 -22.84 3.21
C VAL A 25 -0.11 -21.79 3.47
N PRO A 26 0.07 -20.88 4.44
CA PRO A 26 -0.90 -19.86 4.73
C PRO A 26 -1.22 -18.99 3.49
N GLY A 27 -2.51 -18.73 3.25
CA GLY A 27 -2.96 -17.90 2.13
C GLY A 27 -3.03 -18.62 0.78
N LEU A 28 -2.63 -19.88 0.68
CA LEU A 28 -2.75 -20.67 -0.53
C LEU A 28 -4.06 -21.48 -0.52
N SER A 29 -5.01 -21.10 -1.40
CA SER A 29 -6.28 -21.83 -1.50
C SER A 29 -6.07 -23.20 -2.14
N SER A 30 -6.78 -24.22 -1.61
CA SER A 30 -6.72 -25.60 -2.13
C SER A 30 -7.05 -25.72 -3.61
N GLY A 31 -7.96 -24.89 -4.12
CA GLY A 31 -8.33 -24.86 -5.54
C GLY A 31 -7.21 -24.36 -6.48
N ARG A 32 -6.20 -23.65 -5.96
CA ARG A 32 -5.06 -23.16 -6.76
C ARG A 32 -3.86 -24.10 -6.77
N ILE A 33 -3.80 -25.05 -5.82
CA ILE A 33 -2.68 -25.98 -5.71
C ILE A 33 -2.42 -26.79 -6.98
N PRO A 34 -3.45 -27.34 -7.69
CA PRO A 34 -3.22 -28.14 -8.89
C PRO A 34 -2.56 -27.39 -10.03
N THR A 35 -2.80 -26.08 -10.15
CA THR A 35 -2.33 -25.24 -11.27
C THR A 35 -1.12 -24.38 -10.91
N LEU A 36 -0.64 -24.45 -9.68
CA LEU A 36 0.43 -23.56 -9.19
C LEU A 36 1.75 -23.76 -9.93
N ALA A 37 2.12 -25.00 -10.23
CA ALA A 37 3.34 -25.33 -10.96
C ALA A 37 3.28 -24.82 -12.41
N ASP A 38 2.13 -24.97 -13.07
CA ASP A 38 1.92 -24.51 -14.44
C ASP A 38 1.90 -22.97 -14.49
N ALA A 39 1.27 -22.33 -13.51
CA ALA A 39 1.28 -20.87 -13.37
C ALA A 39 2.70 -20.34 -13.19
N ALA A 40 3.53 -20.99 -12.37
CA ALA A 40 4.93 -20.61 -12.17
C ALA A 40 5.74 -20.83 -13.45
N ALA A 41 5.48 -21.90 -14.21
CA ALA A 41 6.13 -22.16 -15.49
C ALA A 41 5.77 -21.11 -16.54
N LEU A 42 4.50 -20.76 -16.65
CA LEU A 42 4.01 -19.72 -17.54
C LEU A 42 4.62 -18.35 -17.19
N LEU A 43 4.61 -17.98 -15.92
CA LEU A 43 5.20 -16.71 -15.48
C LEU A 43 6.70 -16.63 -15.77
N ALA A 44 7.44 -17.72 -15.55
CA ALA A 44 8.87 -17.79 -15.89
C ALA A 44 9.10 -17.63 -17.40
N ALA A 45 8.28 -18.27 -18.22
CA ALA A 45 8.35 -18.15 -19.69
C ALA A 45 8.04 -16.72 -20.15
N MET A 46 7.02 -16.09 -19.56
CA MET A 46 6.66 -14.69 -19.86
C MET A 46 7.80 -13.72 -19.49
N LEU A 47 8.37 -13.83 -18.30
CA LEU A 47 9.48 -12.97 -17.88
C LEU A 47 10.67 -13.09 -18.83
N LYS A 48 11.03 -14.32 -19.21
CA LYS A 48 12.10 -14.58 -20.15
C LYS A 48 11.80 -14.01 -21.55
N HIS A 49 10.59 -14.24 -22.07
CA HIS A 49 10.20 -13.83 -23.43
C HIS A 49 10.10 -12.31 -23.55
N LEU A 50 9.57 -11.65 -22.53
CA LEU A 50 9.45 -10.18 -22.44
C LEU A 50 10.76 -9.51 -22.02
N ARG A 51 11.82 -10.27 -21.73
CA ARG A 51 13.10 -9.76 -21.17
C ARG A 51 12.88 -8.86 -19.96
N SER A 52 11.90 -9.20 -19.12
CA SER A 52 11.49 -8.40 -17.97
C SER A 52 12.43 -8.68 -16.78
N SER A 53 12.89 -7.64 -16.10
CA SER A 53 13.73 -7.75 -14.89
C SER A 53 12.99 -8.33 -13.69
N GLY A 54 11.67 -8.36 -13.73
CA GLY A 54 10.86 -8.90 -12.65
C GLY A 54 9.37 -8.66 -12.84
N THR A 55 8.60 -9.10 -11.85
CA THR A 55 7.15 -8.89 -11.79
C THR A 55 6.75 -8.28 -10.46
N ILE A 56 5.71 -7.46 -10.48
CA ILE A 56 5.10 -6.85 -9.30
C ILE A 56 3.72 -7.47 -9.13
N VAL A 57 3.46 -8.00 -7.94
CA VAL A 57 2.13 -8.52 -7.61
C VAL A 57 1.13 -7.36 -7.54
N SER A 58 -0.01 -7.52 -8.21
CA SER A 58 -1.10 -6.56 -8.19
C SER A 58 -2.39 -7.24 -7.73
N ALA A 59 -3.20 -6.53 -6.94
CA ALA A 59 -4.57 -6.93 -6.63
C ALA A 59 -5.54 -6.63 -7.80
N TYR A 60 -5.09 -5.89 -8.80
CA TYR A 60 -5.86 -5.47 -9.97
C TYR A 60 -5.51 -6.35 -11.17
N GLY A 61 -6.54 -6.75 -11.91
CA GLY A 61 -6.42 -7.61 -13.08
C GLY A 61 -6.92 -6.94 -14.37
N LEU A 62 -7.24 -7.75 -15.36
CA LEU A 62 -7.69 -7.31 -16.68
C LEU A 62 -8.96 -6.44 -16.61
N ARG A 63 -9.91 -6.79 -15.72
CA ARG A 63 -11.15 -6.02 -15.57
C ARG A 63 -10.89 -4.59 -15.15
N GLU A 64 -10.04 -4.40 -14.17
CA GLU A 64 -9.66 -3.09 -13.65
C GLU A 64 -8.90 -2.30 -14.72
N GLY A 65 -8.07 -2.96 -15.54
CA GLY A 65 -7.41 -2.35 -16.69
C GLY A 65 -8.40 -1.83 -17.74
N LEU A 66 -9.40 -2.63 -18.09
CA LEU A 66 -10.45 -2.21 -19.02
C LEU A 66 -11.31 -1.05 -18.48
N LEU A 67 -11.58 -1.03 -17.18
CA LEU A 67 -12.26 0.10 -16.53
C LEU A 67 -11.38 1.35 -16.55
N TYR A 68 -10.08 1.21 -16.29
CA TYR A 68 -9.12 2.31 -16.34
C TYR A 68 -9.05 2.97 -17.73
N GLU A 69 -9.11 2.18 -18.81
CA GLU A 69 -9.14 2.71 -20.19
C GLU A 69 -10.37 3.57 -20.49
N ARG A 70 -11.47 3.37 -19.76
CA ARG A 70 -12.70 4.15 -19.89
C ARG A 70 -12.67 5.48 -19.11
N LEU A 71 -11.68 5.68 -18.25
CA LEU A 71 -11.53 6.94 -17.53
C LEU A 71 -11.15 8.07 -18.51
N SER A 72 -11.62 9.27 -18.21
CA SER A 72 -11.20 10.46 -18.94
C SER A 72 -9.69 10.71 -18.79
N PRO A 73 -9.05 11.46 -19.71
CA PRO A 73 -7.63 11.81 -19.58
C PRO A 73 -7.30 12.49 -18.24
N ALA A 74 -8.17 13.36 -17.75
CA ALA A 74 -7.99 14.04 -16.46
C ALA A 74 -8.00 13.04 -15.27
N GLN A 75 -8.92 12.08 -15.28
CA GLN A 75 -8.98 11.04 -14.24
C GLN A 75 -7.77 10.11 -14.29
N ARG A 76 -7.28 9.76 -15.50
CA ARG A 76 -6.06 8.95 -15.66
C ARG A 76 -4.79 9.67 -15.22
N ALA A 77 -4.76 11.00 -15.32
CA ALA A 77 -3.64 11.83 -14.89
C ALA A 77 -3.60 12.05 -13.38
N ALA A 78 -4.72 11.82 -12.67
CA ALA A 78 -4.79 11.96 -11.22
C ALA A 78 -3.96 10.86 -10.52
N ASP A 79 -3.35 11.21 -9.39
CA ASP A 79 -2.63 10.23 -8.57
C ASP A 79 -3.62 9.25 -7.91
N PRO A 80 -3.56 7.94 -8.22
CA PRO A 80 -4.55 6.98 -7.74
C PRO A 80 -4.53 6.79 -6.22
N LEU A 81 -3.38 6.98 -5.56
CA LEU A 81 -3.31 6.93 -4.10
C LEU A 81 -4.07 8.12 -3.46
N ILE A 82 -3.85 9.32 -3.98
CA ILE A 82 -4.51 10.53 -3.45
C ILE A 82 -6.02 10.45 -3.68
N VAL A 83 -6.45 10.00 -4.87
CA VAL A 83 -7.89 9.81 -5.15
C VAL A 83 -8.52 8.81 -4.18
N ALA A 84 -7.89 7.64 -3.99
CA ALA A 84 -8.41 6.62 -3.09
C ALA A 84 -8.41 7.07 -1.61
N ALA A 85 -7.35 7.76 -1.16
CA ALA A 85 -7.28 8.30 0.20
C ALA A 85 -8.35 9.38 0.44
N ARG A 86 -8.57 10.25 -0.54
CA ARG A 86 -9.64 11.27 -0.49
C ARG A 86 -11.03 10.64 -0.42
N ASP A 87 -11.29 9.61 -1.21
CA ASP A 87 -12.58 8.90 -1.20
C ASP A 87 -12.80 8.19 0.13
N GLU A 88 -11.76 7.59 0.71
CA GLU A 88 -11.83 6.96 2.03
C GLU A 88 -12.06 8.00 3.13
N GLY A 89 -11.33 9.11 3.12
CA GLY A 89 -11.50 10.20 4.06
C GLY A 89 -12.91 10.81 4.01
N ARG A 90 -13.46 10.99 2.81
CA ARG A 90 -14.84 11.48 2.64
C ARG A 90 -15.91 10.52 3.21
N ARG A 91 -15.68 9.22 3.09
CA ARG A 91 -16.63 8.21 3.63
C ARG A 91 -16.53 8.03 5.12
N SER A 92 -15.33 8.11 5.67
CA SER A 92 -15.02 7.73 7.04
C SER A 92 -14.79 8.92 7.97
N GLY A 93 -14.48 10.10 7.43
CA GLY A 93 -14.15 11.31 8.17
C GLY A 93 -15.35 12.11 8.66
N ARG A 94 -15.07 13.23 9.34
CA ARG A 94 -16.06 14.16 9.90
C ARG A 94 -16.74 15.00 8.83
N PHE A 95 -15.97 15.50 7.87
CA PHE A 95 -16.49 16.29 6.75
C PHE A 95 -15.59 16.15 5.52
N PRO A 96 -16.13 16.29 4.30
CA PRO A 96 -15.44 15.93 3.06
C PRO A 96 -14.16 16.70 2.76
N GLU A 97 -14.08 17.97 3.20
CA GLU A 97 -12.98 18.88 2.89
C GLU A 97 -11.82 18.80 3.90
N HIS A 98 -11.95 18.01 4.96
CA HIS A 98 -10.98 17.98 6.07
C HIS A 98 -9.55 17.73 5.58
N GLY A 99 -9.34 16.73 4.76
CA GLY A 99 -8.02 16.39 4.23
C GLY A 99 -7.42 17.48 3.33
N ASP A 100 -8.24 18.16 2.53
CA ASP A 100 -7.80 19.28 1.69
C ASP A 100 -7.42 20.52 2.54
N LEU A 101 -8.09 20.73 3.67
CA LEU A 101 -7.74 21.80 4.61
C LEU A 101 -6.42 21.51 5.31
N LEU A 102 -6.25 20.29 5.81
CA LEU A 102 -5.01 19.86 6.45
C LEU A 102 -3.81 19.95 5.50
N ASP A 103 -3.94 19.47 4.26
CA ASP A 103 -2.85 19.56 3.30
C ASP A 103 -2.44 21.00 3.05
N ARG A 104 -3.38 21.92 2.83
CA ARG A 104 -3.08 23.35 2.68
C ARG A 104 -2.41 23.96 3.91
N TRP A 105 -2.82 23.54 5.09
CA TRP A 105 -2.26 24.03 6.36
C TRP A 105 -0.82 23.61 6.56
N ILE A 106 -0.50 22.32 6.35
CA ILE A 106 0.84 21.78 6.66
C ILE A 106 1.81 21.84 5.47
N ALA A 107 1.35 21.97 4.22
CA ALA A 107 2.20 21.95 3.04
C ALA A 107 3.41 22.93 3.12
N PRO A 108 3.25 24.16 3.62
CA PRO A 108 4.38 25.10 3.75
C PRO A 108 5.52 24.62 4.67
N LEU A 109 5.20 23.74 5.64
CA LEU A 109 6.20 23.18 6.56
C LEU A 109 7.09 22.11 5.90
N PHE A 110 6.67 21.59 4.75
CA PHE A 110 7.27 20.43 4.09
C PHE A 110 7.58 20.68 2.61
N GLY A 111 7.96 21.92 2.28
CA GLY A 111 8.31 22.33 0.92
C GLY A 111 9.54 21.59 0.34
N ASP A 112 10.34 20.95 1.19
CA ASP A 112 11.50 20.13 0.84
C ASP A 112 11.17 18.65 0.61
N ASP A 113 9.91 18.22 0.76
CA ASP A 113 9.50 16.86 0.45
C ASP A 113 9.74 16.54 -1.02
N ARG A 114 10.36 15.35 -1.28
CA ARG A 114 10.39 14.83 -2.64
C ARG A 114 8.96 14.57 -3.11
N ARG A 115 8.72 14.67 -4.40
CA ARG A 115 7.39 14.39 -5.00
C ARG A 115 6.79 13.06 -4.55
N ALA A 116 7.62 12.02 -4.43
CA ALA A 116 7.18 10.70 -3.97
C ALA A 116 6.75 10.69 -2.51
N ASP A 117 7.35 11.52 -1.66
CA ASP A 117 7.02 11.63 -0.24
C ASP A 117 5.85 12.62 -0.03
N ALA A 118 5.83 13.73 -0.75
CA ALA A 118 4.73 14.70 -0.70
C ALA A 118 3.36 14.07 -0.99
N ARG A 119 3.29 13.14 -1.98
CA ARG A 119 2.03 12.42 -2.25
C ARG A 119 1.56 11.54 -1.09
N LEU A 120 2.50 10.98 -0.30
CA LEU A 120 2.18 10.21 0.92
C LEU A 120 1.66 11.13 2.02
N ARG A 121 2.28 12.30 2.20
CA ARG A 121 1.81 13.33 3.14
C ARG A 121 0.38 13.77 2.81
N ILE A 122 0.10 14.08 1.55
CA ILE A 122 -1.25 14.45 1.08
C ILE A 122 -2.25 13.32 1.38
N ALA A 123 -1.89 12.08 1.11
CA ALA A 123 -2.73 10.92 1.43
C ALA A 123 -2.98 10.81 2.95
N ALA A 124 -1.96 11.05 3.79
CA ALA A 124 -2.10 11.06 5.25
C ALA A 124 -3.09 12.13 5.71
N CYS A 125 -3.04 13.35 5.14
CA CYS A 125 -4.02 14.41 5.43
C CYS A 125 -5.46 13.97 5.13
N HIS A 126 -5.67 13.30 3.99
CA HIS A 126 -7.00 12.79 3.65
C HIS A 126 -7.49 11.68 4.56
N LEU A 127 -6.57 10.89 5.14
CA LEU A 127 -6.87 9.78 6.04
C LEU A 127 -6.84 10.18 7.53
N ALA A 128 -6.58 11.42 7.86
CA ALA A 128 -6.42 11.87 9.26
C ALA A 128 -7.65 11.60 10.15
N ASP A 129 -8.83 11.50 9.55
CA ASP A 129 -10.10 11.26 10.26
C ASP A 129 -10.66 9.84 10.11
N VAL A 130 -9.94 8.89 9.45
CA VAL A 130 -10.51 7.55 9.18
C VAL A 130 -10.83 6.76 10.46
N GLY A 131 -10.18 7.09 11.57
CA GLY A 131 -10.45 6.52 12.90
C GLY A 131 -11.54 7.23 13.69
N TRP A 132 -12.17 8.29 13.17
CA TRP A 132 -13.07 9.15 13.94
C TRP A 132 -14.20 8.42 14.64
N ARG A 133 -14.80 7.42 13.98
CA ARG A 133 -15.93 6.64 14.53
C ARG A 133 -15.51 5.50 15.46
N ALA A 134 -14.20 5.22 15.52
CA ALA A 134 -13.68 4.21 16.45
C ALA A 134 -13.61 4.79 17.88
N ASN A 135 -13.58 3.87 18.87
CA ASN A 135 -13.26 4.27 20.23
C ASN A 135 -11.90 5.02 20.23
N PRO A 136 -11.78 6.17 20.91
CA PRO A 136 -10.55 6.97 20.96
C PRO A 136 -9.28 6.16 21.24
N ASP A 137 -9.36 5.18 22.15
CA ASP A 137 -8.23 4.35 22.56
C ASP A 137 -7.68 3.44 21.44
N PHE A 138 -8.45 3.23 20.35
CA PHE A 138 -8.09 2.35 19.24
C PHE A 138 -7.97 3.08 17.89
N ARG A 139 -8.02 4.41 17.88
CA ARG A 139 -7.98 5.18 16.62
C ARG A 139 -6.64 5.05 15.91
N ALA A 140 -5.54 5.07 16.66
CA ALA A 140 -4.19 4.97 16.12
C ALA A 140 -3.97 3.60 15.44
N GLU A 141 -4.36 2.50 16.11
CA GLU A 141 -4.30 1.15 15.54
C GLU A 141 -5.18 1.03 14.30
N ARG A 142 -6.37 1.60 14.34
CA ARG A 142 -7.28 1.57 13.19
C ARG A 142 -6.72 2.33 11.99
N GLY A 143 -6.13 3.49 12.21
CA GLY A 143 -5.46 4.26 11.16
C GLY A 143 -4.28 3.50 10.57
N MET A 144 -3.45 2.89 11.41
CA MET A 144 -2.33 2.07 11.00
C MET A 144 -2.80 0.86 10.17
N GLU A 145 -3.84 0.14 10.60
CA GLU A 145 -4.42 -0.98 9.86
C GLU A 145 -4.89 -0.55 8.46
N ILE A 146 -5.62 0.56 8.37
CA ILE A 146 -6.10 1.10 7.10
C ILE A 146 -4.92 1.46 6.19
N ALA A 147 -3.87 2.12 6.71
CA ALA A 147 -2.70 2.49 5.93
C ALA A 147 -1.94 1.27 5.39
N LEU A 148 -1.72 0.25 6.23
CA LEU A 148 -0.96 -0.94 5.87
C LEU A 148 -1.72 -1.87 4.94
N HIS A 149 -3.01 -2.08 5.19
CA HIS A 149 -3.79 -3.14 4.56
C HIS A 149 -4.87 -2.64 3.60
N GLY A 150 -5.11 -1.34 3.54
CA GLY A 150 -6.05 -0.74 2.59
C GLY A 150 -5.68 -1.05 1.14
N ASN A 151 -6.70 -1.06 0.26
CA ASN A 151 -6.52 -1.39 -1.15
C ASN A 151 -5.96 -0.20 -1.94
N TRP A 152 -4.76 0.26 -1.56
CA TRP A 152 -4.08 1.39 -2.17
C TRP A 152 -3.35 1.00 -3.45
N VAL A 153 -3.44 1.85 -4.48
CA VAL A 153 -2.74 1.70 -5.76
C VAL A 153 -1.47 2.55 -5.78
N ALA A 154 -0.46 2.09 -6.51
CA ALA A 154 0.80 2.81 -6.72
C ALA A 154 1.51 3.22 -5.42
N ILE A 155 1.51 2.34 -4.43
CA ILE A 155 2.23 2.48 -3.16
C ILE A 155 2.97 1.18 -2.86
N ASP A 156 4.21 1.28 -2.41
CA ASP A 156 5.04 0.15 -1.99
C ASP A 156 4.98 -0.06 -0.46
N ALA A 157 5.72 -1.06 0.02
CA ALA A 157 5.76 -1.37 1.46
C ALA A 157 6.32 -0.20 2.29
N ARG A 158 7.34 0.52 1.77
CA ARG A 158 7.88 1.73 2.42
C ARG A 158 6.80 2.81 2.52
N GLY A 159 6.11 3.09 1.43
CA GLY A 159 5.04 4.10 1.41
C GLY A 159 3.90 3.76 2.37
N ARG A 160 3.50 2.49 2.46
CA ARG A 160 2.49 2.03 3.43
C ARG A 160 2.94 2.23 4.87
N ALA A 161 4.21 1.93 5.18
CA ALA A 161 4.77 2.15 6.51
C ALA A 161 4.84 3.65 6.86
N MET A 162 5.23 4.50 5.91
CA MET A 162 5.24 5.96 6.12
C MET A 162 3.82 6.51 6.34
N LEU A 163 2.85 6.03 5.56
CA LEU A 163 1.45 6.44 5.74
C LEU A 163 0.92 6.00 7.11
N ALA A 164 1.20 4.76 7.52
CA ALA A 164 0.84 4.24 8.85
C ALA A 164 1.51 5.05 9.98
N GLN A 165 2.80 5.37 9.82
CA GLN A 165 3.54 6.16 10.79
C GLN A 165 3.02 7.60 10.90
N ALA A 166 2.56 8.20 9.81
CA ALA A 166 1.96 9.53 9.86
C ALA A 166 0.60 9.51 10.59
N LEU A 167 -0.22 8.51 10.31
CA LEU A 167 -1.54 8.38 10.95
C LEU A 167 -1.44 8.00 12.44
N TRP A 168 -0.37 7.33 12.85
CA TRP A 168 -0.21 6.87 14.22
C TRP A 168 -0.28 8.03 15.24
N PRO A 169 0.62 9.03 15.22
CA PRO A 169 0.52 10.17 16.14
C PRO A 169 -0.64 11.11 15.83
N ALA A 170 -1.05 11.27 14.57
CA ALA A 170 -2.21 12.08 14.21
C ALA A 170 -3.52 11.59 14.83
N LEU A 171 -3.62 10.30 15.12
CA LEU A 171 -4.79 9.67 15.75
C LEU A 171 -4.59 9.35 17.25
N GLY A 172 -3.55 9.91 17.88
CA GLY A 172 -3.33 9.82 19.33
C GLY A 172 -2.36 8.72 19.77
N GLY A 173 -1.70 8.04 18.84
CA GLY A 173 -0.64 7.08 19.14
C GLY A 173 0.64 7.76 19.65
N ALA A 174 1.51 6.99 20.30
CA ALA A 174 2.81 7.48 20.79
C ALA A 174 3.71 7.95 19.63
N ILE A 175 4.69 8.80 19.94
CA ILE A 175 5.62 9.34 18.93
C ILE A 175 6.51 8.23 18.35
N ASP A 176 6.82 7.21 19.14
CA ASP A 176 7.67 6.11 18.73
C ASP A 176 6.99 5.25 17.65
N SER A 177 7.81 4.83 16.69
CA SER A 177 7.33 3.96 15.61
C SER A 177 6.95 2.58 16.13
N PRO A 178 5.76 2.07 15.83
CA PRO A 178 5.42 0.66 16.09
C PRO A 178 6.45 -0.27 15.42
N ALA A 179 6.92 -1.28 16.16
CA ALA A 179 7.97 -2.20 15.71
C ALA A 179 7.79 -2.78 14.29
N PRO A 180 6.58 -3.15 13.83
CA PRO A 180 6.38 -3.66 12.47
C PRO A 180 6.77 -2.69 11.36
N LEU A 181 6.72 -1.37 11.59
CA LEU A 181 6.99 -0.37 10.56
C LEU A 181 8.49 -0.27 10.25
N ALA A 182 9.36 -0.48 11.25
CA ALA A 182 10.82 -0.45 11.08
C ALA A 182 11.35 -1.53 10.12
N ILE A 183 10.61 -2.62 9.94
CA ILE A 183 10.95 -3.68 8.98
C ILE A 183 10.67 -3.24 7.54
N LEU A 184 9.69 -2.35 7.34
CA LEU A 184 9.19 -1.94 6.03
C LEU A 184 9.83 -0.65 5.51
N ALA A 185 10.27 0.23 6.41
CA ALA A 185 10.84 1.53 6.06
C ALA A 185 12.03 1.87 6.94
N GLY A 186 13.04 2.53 6.37
CA GLY A 186 14.18 3.02 7.12
C GLY A 186 13.81 4.16 8.08
N GLU A 187 14.60 4.31 9.15
CA GLU A 187 14.39 5.27 10.24
C GLU A 187 14.17 6.71 9.76
N ALA A 188 14.96 7.19 8.79
CA ALA A 188 14.81 8.54 8.26
C ALA A 188 13.43 8.78 7.61
N SER A 189 12.88 7.75 6.93
CA SER A 189 11.55 7.78 6.34
C SER A 189 10.46 7.82 7.41
N LEU A 190 10.59 7.02 8.46
CA LEU A 190 9.63 6.99 9.57
C LEU A 190 9.67 8.30 10.37
N ARG A 191 10.85 8.86 10.64
CA ARG A 191 10.96 10.19 11.28
C ARG A 191 10.25 11.28 10.47
N ARG A 192 10.43 11.27 9.13
CA ARG A 192 9.72 12.24 8.26
C ARG A 192 8.22 12.07 8.35
N ALA A 193 7.74 10.84 8.32
CA ALA A 193 6.32 10.53 8.45
C ALA A 193 5.75 10.92 9.83
N THR A 194 6.52 10.73 10.91
CA THR A 194 6.15 11.22 12.25
C THR A 194 5.98 12.75 12.26
N GLN A 195 6.87 13.48 11.59
CA GLN A 195 6.75 14.95 11.49
C GLN A 195 5.44 15.37 10.80
N TRP A 196 5.04 14.65 9.74
CA TRP A 196 3.73 14.89 9.10
C TRP A 196 2.59 14.65 10.10
N GLY A 197 2.60 13.51 10.80
CA GLY A 197 1.54 13.15 11.73
C GLY A 197 1.42 14.09 12.94
N LEU A 198 2.53 14.69 13.38
CA LEU A 198 2.52 15.70 14.44
C LEU A 198 2.02 17.08 13.96
N ALA A 199 2.09 17.34 12.64
CA ALA A 199 1.59 18.58 12.05
C ALA A 199 0.11 18.50 11.66
N ILE A 200 -0.41 17.27 11.40
CA ILE A 200 -1.80 16.96 11.14
C ILE A 200 -2.65 17.07 12.42
#